data_d4ebab7434a8144a8acd4acd7013487c
#
_entry.id   d4ebab7434a8144a8acd4acd7013487c
#
_cell.length_a   1.000
_cell.length_b   1.000
_cell.length_c   1.000
_cell.angle_alpha   90.00
_cell.angle_beta   90.00
_cell.angle_gamma   90.00
#
_symmetry.space_group_name_H-M   'P 1'
#
loop_
_entity.id
_entity.type
_entity.pdbx_description
1 polymer ?
#
loop_
_entity_poly.entity_id
_entity_poly.type
_entity_poly.pdbx_seq_one_letter_code
_entity_poly.pdbx_strand_id
1 'polypeptide(L)'
;MSTTGKSGQNIKVQQLLLDIQSGDTTKVIKAIRGLESHGNNSALEPLLHFWKTVTNSDIDRELSEFFAALKDTDSRHEIMEVLLNEEVEDFRIKILASIWNCKVDYSDYLAQFVTLAAEGGFMEALECLTVIENLDGPYEEEQFFESQIALKNYLENRKSSTDEKAQLMSEIAIIVKDLEDNHDDF
;
A
#
# COMPACT_ATOMS: atom_id res chain seq x y z
N MET A 1 31.92 10.28 -12.89
CA MET A 1 32.39 8.92 -12.55
C MET A 1 31.36 8.24 -11.61
N SER A 2 30.18 7.80 -12.09
CA SER A 2 29.15 7.17 -11.23
C SER A 2 28.39 6.02 -11.89
N THR A 3 28.83 5.51 -13.03
CA THR A 3 28.10 4.46 -13.75
C THR A 3 28.41 3.02 -13.30
N THR A 4 29.57 2.81 -12.68
CA THR A 4 30.01 1.47 -12.21
C THR A 4 29.29 1.02 -10.94
N GLY A 5 28.89 1.93 -10.07
CA GLY A 5 28.16 1.61 -8.82
C GLY A 5 26.73 1.11 -9.06
N LYS A 6 25.96 1.77 -9.92
CA LYS A 6 24.58 1.39 -10.27
C LYS A 6 24.51 0.02 -10.98
N SER A 7 25.47 -0.30 -11.84
CA SER A 7 25.52 -1.60 -12.51
C SER A 7 25.76 -2.76 -11.52
N GLY A 8 26.66 -2.58 -10.55
CA GLY A 8 26.94 -3.60 -9.53
C GLY A 8 25.76 -3.82 -8.56
N GLN A 9 25.04 -2.76 -8.19
CA GLN A 9 23.83 -2.84 -7.36
C GLN A 9 22.71 -3.58 -8.08
N ASN A 10 22.45 -3.28 -9.33
CA ASN A 10 21.43 -3.98 -10.12
C ASN A 10 21.70 -5.48 -10.26
N ILE A 11 22.96 -5.89 -10.48
CA ILE A 11 23.34 -7.31 -10.53
C ILE A 11 23.06 -8.00 -9.20
N LYS A 12 23.34 -7.34 -8.08
CA LYS A 12 23.07 -7.89 -6.73
C LYS A 12 21.58 -8.03 -6.48
N VAL A 13 20.77 -7.04 -6.84
CA VAL A 13 19.30 -7.09 -6.73
C VAL A 13 18.73 -8.25 -7.54
N GLN A 14 19.18 -8.43 -8.79
CA GLN A 14 18.75 -9.54 -9.63
C GLN A 14 19.10 -10.90 -9.01
N GLN A 15 20.30 -11.04 -8.44
CA GLN A 15 20.69 -12.29 -7.78
C GLN A 15 19.82 -12.58 -6.56
N LEU A 16 19.49 -11.56 -5.74
CA LEU A 16 18.61 -11.70 -4.58
C LEU A 16 17.19 -12.09 -5.02
N LEU A 17 16.66 -11.50 -6.09
CA LEU A 17 15.36 -11.88 -6.65
C LEU A 17 15.34 -13.34 -7.17
N LEU A 18 16.43 -13.83 -7.74
CA LEU A 18 16.57 -15.24 -8.11
C LEU A 18 16.58 -16.15 -6.85
N ASP A 19 17.25 -15.71 -5.78
CA ASP A 19 17.32 -16.45 -4.54
C ASP A 19 15.95 -16.57 -3.82
N ILE A 20 15.07 -15.59 -3.99
CA ILE A 20 13.68 -15.62 -3.53
C ILE A 20 12.89 -16.76 -4.20
N GLN A 21 13.19 -17.09 -5.44
CA GLN A 21 12.52 -18.17 -6.19
C GLN A 21 13.09 -19.55 -5.90
N SER A 22 14.05 -19.68 -5.00
CA SER A 22 14.78 -20.94 -4.77
C SER A 22 13.97 -22.07 -4.10
N GLY A 23 12.84 -21.77 -3.48
CA GLY A 23 12.05 -22.73 -2.69
C GLY A 23 12.64 -23.09 -1.31
N ASP A 24 13.85 -22.63 -0.98
CA ASP A 24 14.47 -22.81 0.34
C ASP A 24 14.12 -21.63 1.25
N THR A 25 13.34 -21.89 2.30
CA THR A 25 12.87 -20.84 3.24
C THR A 25 14.01 -20.01 3.81
N THR A 26 15.12 -20.64 4.21
CA THR A 26 16.27 -19.96 4.80
C THR A 26 16.94 -19.03 3.78
N LYS A 27 17.05 -19.49 2.54
CA LYS A 27 17.63 -18.70 1.45
C LYS A 27 16.73 -17.55 1.05
N VAL A 28 15.42 -17.77 0.99
CA VAL A 28 14.41 -16.75 0.72
C VAL A 28 14.48 -15.64 1.76
N ILE A 29 14.43 -15.96 3.06
CA ILE A 29 14.51 -14.97 4.14
C ILE A 29 15.81 -14.16 4.07
N LYS A 30 16.95 -14.82 3.82
CA LYS A 30 18.23 -14.10 3.63
C LYS A 30 18.21 -13.16 2.43
N ALA A 31 17.53 -13.56 1.36
CA ALA A 31 17.42 -12.72 0.16
C ALA A 31 16.53 -11.48 0.42
N ILE A 32 15.41 -11.62 1.13
CA ILE A 32 14.54 -10.49 1.52
C ILE A 32 15.33 -9.49 2.38
N ARG A 33 16.04 -9.95 3.41
CA ARG A 33 16.92 -9.10 4.24
C ARG A 33 18.05 -8.46 3.46
N GLY A 34 18.57 -9.17 2.45
CA GLY A 34 19.56 -8.62 1.53
C GLY A 34 18.98 -7.48 0.67
N LEU A 35 17.73 -7.56 0.26
CA LEU A 35 17.02 -6.50 -0.47
C LEU A 35 16.73 -5.29 0.40
N GLU A 36 16.39 -5.46 1.68
CA GLU A 36 16.24 -4.34 2.63
C GLU A 36 17.51 -3.48 2.69
N SER A 37 18.69 -4.12 2.67
CA SER A 37 19.96 -3.41 2.78
C SER A 37 20.53 -2.89 1.47
N HIS A 38 20.17 -3.50 0.34
CA HIS A 38 20.83 -3.27 -0.96
C HIS A 38 19.84 -3.14 -2.14
N GLY A 39 18.54 -3.26 -1.86
CA GLY A 39 17.48 -3.15 -2.85
C GLY A 39 17.34 -1.73 -3.40
N ASN A 40 16.50 -1.63 -4.41
CA ASN A 40 15.97 -0.40 -4.98
C ASN A 40 14.52 -0.66 -5.39
N ASN A 41 13.80 0.37 -5.82
CA ASN A 41 12.38 0.28 -6.15
C ASN A 41 12.07 -0.79 -7.22
N SER A 42 13.02 -1.12 -8.10
CA SER A 42 12.82 -2.19 -9.10
C SER A 42 12.63 -3.61 -8.51
N ALA A 43 12.86 -3.77 -7.19
CA ALA A 43 12.59 -5.03 -6.50
C ALA A 43 11.18 -5.12 -5.92
N LEU A 44 10.47 -4.00 -5.78
CA LEU A 44 9.19 -3.94 -5.04
C LEU A 44 8.08 -4.70 -5.75
N GLU A 45 7.84 -4.44 -7.03
CA GLU A 45 6.85 -5.15 -7.82
C GLU A 45 7.10 -6.67 -7.86
N PRO A 46 8.32 -7.18 -8.17
CA PRO A 46 8.61 -8.61 -8.09
C PRO A 46 8.40 -9.21 -6.70
N LEU A 47 8.69 -8.45 -5.62
CA LEU A 47 8.46 -8.90 -4.25
C LEU A 47 6.97 -8.97 -3.92
N LEU A 48 6.16 -8.00 -4.33
CA LEU A 48 4.71 -8.02 -4.15
C LEU A 48 4.10 -9.21 -4.89
N HIS A 49 4.48 -9.45 -6.14
CA HIS A 49 4.03 -10.62 -6.89
C HIS A 49 4.43 -11.95 -6.25
N PHE A 50 5.63 -12.03 -5.69
CA PHE A 50 6.06 -13.20 -4.91
C PHE A 50 5.22 -13.33 -3.64
N TRP A 51 5.02 -12.25 -2.88
CA TRP A 51 4.25 -12.26 -1.63
C TRP A 51 2.83 -12.78 -1.80
N LYS A 52 2.17 -12.42 -2.89
CA LYS A 52 0.84 -12.94 -3.26
C LYS A 52 0.78 -14.47 -3.28
N THR A 53 1.87 -15.15 -3.62
CA THR A 53 1.93 -16.62 -3.74
C THR A 53 2.44 -17.32 -2.48
N VAL A 54 2.88 -16.57 -1.47
CA VAL A 54 3.49 -17.10 -0.26
C VAL A 54 2.44 -17.72 0.67
N THR A 55 2.68 -18.98 1.04
CA THR A 55 1.89 -19.73 2.03
C THR A 55 2.68 -20.04 3.32
N ASN A 56 4.00 -19.80 3.31
CA ASN A 56 4.87 -20.02 4.45
C ASN A 56 4.82 -18.80 5.39
N SER A 57 4.41 -19.00 6.64
CA SER A 57 4.21 -17.92 7.62
C SER A 57 5.49 -17.17 7.99
N ASP A 58 6.66 -17.81 7.95
CA ASP A 58 7.92 -17.13 8.26
C ASP A 58 8.35 -16.21 7.12
N ILE A 59 8.12 -16.61 5.87
CA ILE A 59 8.36 -15.76 4.69
C ILE A 59 7.34 -14.64 4.64
N ASP A 60 6.06 -14.91 4.92
CA ASP A 60 4.99 -13.92 4.95
C ASP A 60 5.30 -12.81 5.97
N ARG A 61 5.71 -13.19 7.19
CA ARG A 61 6.13 -12.25 8.22
C ARG A 61 7.33 -11.40 7.78
N GLU A 62 8.35 -12.02 7.21
CA GLU A 62 9.55 -11.30 6.75
C GLU A 62 9.23 -10.29 5.65
N LEU A 63 8.30 -10.61 4.73
CA LEU A 63 7.83 -9.69 3.72
C LEU A 63 7.01 -8.54 4.32
N SER A 64 6.12 -8.84 5.28
CA SER A 64 5.37 -7.80 6.01
C SER A 64 6.33 -6.82 6.71
N GLU A 65 7.37 -7.33 7.37
CA GLU A 65 8.40 -6.51 8.03
C GLU A 65 9.19 -5.69 7.00
N PHE A 66 9.53 -6.26 5.85
CA PHE A 66 10.22 -5.56 4.76
C PHE A 66 9.41 -4.36 4.25
N PHE A 67 8.13 -4.56 3.90
CA PHE A 67 7.29 -3.49 3.38
C PHE A 67 6.98 -2.43 4.45
N ALA A 68 6.78 -2.83 5.71
CA ALA A 68 6.61 -1.89 6.82
C ALA A 68 7.89 -1.08 7.14
N ALA A 69 9.06 -1.55 6.76
CA ALA A 69 10.33 -0.85 6.96
C ALA A 69 10.69 0.15 5.87
N LEU A 70 9.87 0.29 4.81
CA LEU A 70 10.11 1.22 3.70
C LEU A 70 10.14 2.66 4.20
N LYS A 71 11.05 3.46 3.63
CA LYS A 71 11.27 4.87 3.97
C LYS A 71 11.46 5.76 2.74
N ASP A 72 11.63 5.16 1.57
CA ASP A 72 11.83 5.87 0.32
C ASP A 72 10.47 6.25 -0.27
N THR A 73 10.22 7.53 -0.37
CA THR A 73 8.97 8.09 -0.91
C THR A 73 8.71 7.65 -2.36
N ASP A 74 9.78 7.44 -3.14
CA ASP A 74 9.64 6.97 -4.52
C ASP A 74 9.05 5.54 -4.58
N SER A 75 9.12 4.76 -3.48
CA SER A 75 8.57 3.40 -3.42
C SER A 75 7.03 3.34 -3.46
N ARG A 76 6.36 4.44 -3.09
CA ARG A 76 4.89 4.49 -3.01
C ARG A 76 4.21 4.26 -4.35
N HIS A 77 4.81 4.74 -5.43
CA HIS A 77 4.22 4.60 -6.77
C HIS A 77 4.12 3.13 -7.20
N GLU A 78 5.18 2.36 -7.07
CA GLU A 78 5.19 0.93 -7.41
C GLU A 78 4.23 0.12 -6.55
N ILE A 79 4.11 0.47 -5.26
CA ILE A 79 3.20 -0.21 -4.33
C ILE A 79 1.74 0.11 -4.70
N MET A 80 1.42 1.37 -4.95
CA MET A 80 0.08 1.78 -5.34
C MET A 80 -0.33 1.23 -6.71
N GLU A 81 0.59 1.15 -7.67
CA GLU A 81 0.32 0.52 -8.95
C GLU A 81 -0.12 -0.94 -8.80
N VAL A 82 0.58 -1.72 -7.97
CA VAL A 82 0.19 -3.10 -7.69
C VAL A 82 -1.12 -3.16 -6.91
N LEU A 83 -1.31 -2.34 -5.89
CA LEU A 83 -2.52 -2.31 -5.06
C LEU A 83 -3.78 -2.03 -5.90
N LEU A 84 -3.73 -1.01 -6.76
CA LEU A 84 -4.88 -0.57 -7.57
C LEU A 84 -5.23 -1.55 -8.69
N ASN A 85 -4.27 -2.34 -9.16
CA ASN A 85 -4.47 -3.37 -10.18
C ASN A 85 -4.73 -4.78 -9.60
N GLU A 86 -4.71 -4.94 -8.27
CA GLU A 86 -4.89 -6.23 -7.62
C GLU A 86 -6.37 -6.58 -7.45
N GLU A 87 -6.77 -7.79 -7.88
CA GLU A 87 -8.14 -8.26 -7.79
C GLU A 87 -8.42 -9.12 -6.53
N VAL A 88 -7.35 -9.64 -5.89
CA VAL A 88 -7.47 -10.50 -4.71
C VAL A 88 -7.55 -9.67 -3.43
N GLU A 89 -8.76 -9.57 -2.85
CA GLU A 89 -9.04 -8.76 -1.66
C GLU A 89 -8.09 -9.07 -0.49
N ASP A 90 -7.88 -10.35 -0.16
CA ASP A 90 -6.98 -10.74 0.95
C ASP A 90 -5.54 -10.22 0.75
N PHE A 91 -5.09 -10.07 -0.50
CA PHE A 91 -3.77 -9.55 -0.79
C PHE A 91 -3.75 -8.02 -0.76
N ARG A 92 -4.81 -7.34 -1.22
CA ARG A 92 -4.95 -5.88 -1.04
C ARG A 92 -4.91 -5.50 0.44
N ILE A 93 -5.62 -6.25 1.29
CA ILE A 93 -5.59 -6.07 2.76
C ILE A 93 -4.16 -6.15 3.30
N LYS A 94 -3.36 -7.13 2.86
CA LYS A 94 -1.94 -7.24 3.27
C LYS A 94 -1.11 -6.04 2.85
N ILE A 95 -1.29 -5.55 1.63
CA ILE A 95 -0.58 -4.37 1.13
C ILE A 95 -0.99 -3.14 1.94
N LEU A 96 -2.28 -2.90 2.15
CA LEU A 96 -2.80 -1.79 2.96
C LEU A 96 -2.23 -1.81 4.39
N ALA A 97 -2.21 -3.00 5.02
CA ALA A 97 -1.61 -3.17 6.34
C ALA A 97 -0.11 -2.83 6.37
N SER A 98 0.62 -3.04 5.29
CA SER A 98 2.03 -2.61 5.20
C SER A 98 2.17 -1.11 5.00
N ILE A 99 1.24 -0.46 4.29
CA ILE A 99 1.24 0.98 4.02
C ILE A 99 1.11 1.78 5.32
N TRP A 100 0.09 1.53 6.13
CA TRP A 100 -0.07 2.31 7.37
C TRP A 100 0.99 2.00 8.44
N ASN A 101 1.70 0.88 8.34
CA ASN A 101 2.82 0.53 9.23
C ASN A 101 4.16 1.15 8.78
N CYS A 102 4.30 1.58 7.53
CA CYS A 102 5.55 2.16 7.03
C CYS A 102 5.65 3.66 7.37
N LYS A 103 6.82 4.25 7.11
CA LYS A 103 7.08 5.68 7.35
C LYS A 103 7.02 6.52 6.08
N VAL A 104 6.48 5.95 5.02
CA VAL A 104 6.27 6.67 3.76
C VAL A 104 4.88 7.30 3.80
N ASP A 105 4.80 8.58 3.52
CA ASP A 105 3.52 9.27 3.38
C ASP A 105 2.87 8.97 2.04
N TYR A 106 1.59 8.62 2.09
CA TYR A 106 0.75 8.29 0.92
C TYR A 106 -0.37 9.32 0.69
N SER A 107 -0.23 10.54 1.18
CA SER A 107 -1.27 11.58 1.10
C SER A 107 -1.70 11.89 -0.33
N ASP A 108 -0.81 11.75 -1.32
CA ASP A 108 -1.13 11.90 -2.75
C ASP A 108 -2.17 10.88 -3.26
N TYR A 109 -2.52 9.87 -2.47
CA TYR A 109 -3.43 8.77 -2.85
C TYR A 109 -4.71 8.73 -2.00
N LEU A 110 -5.06 9.81 -1.30
CA LEU A 110 -6.26 9.89 -0.47
C LEU A 110 -7.52 9.41 -1.22
N ALA A 111 -7.76 9.92 -2.41
CA ALA A 111 -8.94 9.57 -3.20
C ALA A 111 -9.00 8.08 -3.58
N GLN A 112 -7.83 7.49 -3.87
CA GLN A 112 -7.72 6.07 -4.19
C GLN A 112 -8.05 5.20 -2.97
N PHE A 113 -7.61 5.56 -1.77
CA PHE A 113 -7.98 4.84 -0.55
C PHE A 113 -9.46 4.96 -0.23
N VAL A 114 -10.06 6.13 -0.42
CA VAL A 114 -11.52 6.31 -0.27
C VAL A 114 -12.29 5.46 -1.27
N THR A 115 -11.82 5.38 -2.52
CA THR A 115 -12.42 4.54 -3.57
C THR A 115 -12.31 3.06 -3.24
N LEU A 116 -11.13 2.58 -2.83
CA LEU A 116 -10.93 1.19 -2.40
C LEU A 116 -11.85 0.83 -1.22
N ALA A 117 -11.96 1.72 -0.22
CA ALA A 117 -12.87 1.53 0.89
C ALA A 117 -14.34 1.44 0.44
N ALA A 118 -14.75 2.28 -0.51
CA ALA A 118 -16.13 2.31 -1.02
C ALA A 118 -16.49 1.03 -1.80
N GLU A 119 -15.57 0.53 -2.63
CA GLU A 119 -15.79 -0.60 -3.54
C GLU A 119 -15.54 -1.96 -2.86
N GLY A 120 -14.56 -2.05 -1.95
CA GLY A 120 -14.12 -3.29 -1.31
C GLY A 120 -15.04 -3.82 -0.22
N GLY A 121 -14.60 -4.89 0.46
CA GLY A 121 -15.28 -5.49 1.61
C GLY A 121 -15.10 -4.68 2.91
N PHE A 122 -15.64 -5.20 4.01
CA PHE A 122 -15.51 -4.58 5.33
C PHE A 122 -14.04 -4.46 5.79
N MET A 123 -13.27 -5.54 5.65
CA MET A 123 -11.86 -5.54 6.07
C MET A 123 -11.00 -4.59 5.25
N GLU A 124 -11.24 -4.51 3.95
CA GLU A 124 -10.54 -3.56 3.08
C GLU A 124 -10.88 -2.11 3.45
N ALA A 125 -12.16 -1.81 3.73
CA ALA A 125 -12.58 -0.49 4.21
C ALA A 125 -11.93 -0.13 5.55
N LEU A 126 -11.76 -1.10 6.46
CA LEU A 126 -11.10 -0.91 7.75
C LEU A 126 -9.61 -0.58 7.58
N GLU A 127 -8.90 -1.31 6.74
CA GLU A 127 -7.49 -1.03 6.45
C GLU A 127 -7.32 0.34 5.76
N CYS A 128 -8.20 0.68 4.80
CA CYS A 128 -8.20 1.99 4.16
C CYS A 128 -8.45 3.12 5.16
N LEU A 129 -9.41 2.97 6.09
CA LEU A 129 -9.64 3.93 7.17
C LEU A 129 -8.34 4.14 7.98
N THR A 130 -7.67 3.03 8.38
CA THR A 130 -6.43 3.11 9.12
C THR A 130 -5.31 3.83 8.34
N VAL A 131 -5.22 3.61 7.01
CA VAL A 131 -4.29 4.37 6.17
C VAL A 131 -4.66 5.86 6.19
N ILE A 132 -5.93 6.21 5.94
CA ILE A 132 -6.41 7.61 5.85
C ILE A 132 -6.16 8.36 7.15
N GLU A 133 -6.36 7.74 8.32
CA GLU A 133 -6.08 8.32 9.64
C GLU A 133 -4.59 8.65 9.87
N ASN A 134 -3.68 8.04 9.11
CA ASN A 134 -2.23 8.20 9.23
C ASN A 134 -1.60 9.02 8.08
N LEU A 135 -2.40 9.66 7.23
CA LEU A 135 -1.89 10.55 6.19
C LEU A 135 -1.56 11.93 6.77
N ASP A 136 -0.39 12.45 6.41
CA ASP A 136 0.14 13.72 6.97
C ASP A 136 -0.15 14.95 6.09
N GLY A 137 -0.56 14.76 4.79
CA GLY A 137 -0.68 15.83 3.80
C GLY A 137 0.69 16.32 3.25
N PRO A 138 0.73 17.39 2.48
CA PRO A 138 -0.42 18.17 2.03
C PRO A 138 -1.31 17.43 1.03
N TYR A 139 -2.52 17.95 0.81
CA TYR A 139 -3.49 17.40 -0.12
C TYR A 139 -3.77 18.40 -1.25
N GLU A 140 -4.21 17.91 -2.41
CA GLU A 140 -4.65 18.72 -3.54
C GLU A 140 -6.19 18.77 -3.57
N GLU A 141 -6.79 19.89 -4.00
CA GLU A 141 -8.26 20.03 -4.11
C GLU A 141 -8.92 18.89 -4.91
N GLU A 142 -8.25 18.42 -5.96
CA GLU A 142 -8.72 17.30 -6.79
C GLU A 142 -8.97 16.03 -5.99
N GLN A 143 -8.13 15.75 -4.99
CA GLN A 143 -8.26 14.55 -4.15
C GLN A 143 -9.52 14.61 -3.27
N PHE A 144 -9.87 15.79 -2.75
CA PHE A 144 -11.13 15.96 -2.00
C PHE A 144 -12.34 15.78 -2.91
N PHE A 145 -12.30 16.36 -4.10
CA PHE A 145 -13.38 16.23 -5.08
C PHE A 145 -13.59 14.77 -5.52
N GLU A 146 -12.52 14.03 -5.84
CA GLU A 146 -12.60 12.63 -6.21
C GLU A 146 -13.08 11.76 -5.02
N SER A 147 -12.62 12.04 -3.80
CA SER A 147 -13.08 11.38 -2.58
C SER A 147 -14.59 11.57 -2.36
N GLN A 148 -15.11 12.79 -2.56
CA GLN A 148 -16.54 13.09 -2.46
C GLN A 148 -17.36 12.33 -3.51
N ILE A 149 -16.83 12.18 -4.74
CA ILE A 149 -17.48 11.38 -5.79
C ILE A 149 -17.55 9.91 -5.36
N ALA A 150 -16.47 9.34 -4.84
CA ALA A 150 -16.43 7.96 -4.36
C ALA A 150 -17.43 7.72 -3.23
N LEU A 151 -17.47 8.61 -2.24
CA LEU A 151 -18.42 8.57 -1.12
C LEU A 151 -19.88 8.67 -1.60
N LYS A 152 -20.16 9.58 -2.54
CA LYS A 152 -21.50 9.71 -3.14
C LYS A 152 -21.91 8.44 -3.86
N ASN A 153 -21.04 7.89 -4.69
CA ASN A 153 -21.31 6.63 -5.41
C ASN A 153 -21.60 5.48 -4.44
N TYR A 154 -20.85 5.40 -3.35
CA TYR A 154 -21.10 4.43 -2.28
C TYR A 154 -22.52 4.59 -1.69
N LEU A 155 -22.93 5.81 -1.35
CA LEU A 155 -24.26 6.09 -0.78
C LEU A 155 -25.40 5.72 -1.76
N GLU A 156 -25.23 6.00 -3.04
CA GLU A 156 -26.21 5.68 -4.08
C GLU A 156 -26.35 4.15 -4.29
N ASN A 157 -25.27 3.39 -4.10
CA ASN A 157 -25.20 1.94 -4.30
C ASN A 157 -25.32 1.11 -3.01
N ARG A 158 -25.62 1.73 -1.87
CA ARG A 158 -25.57 1.16 -0.51
C ARG A 158 -26.43 -0.11 -0.27
N LYS A 159 -27.28 -0.51 -1.19
CA LYS A 159 -28.22 -1.65 -1.02
C LYS A 159 -27.54 -2.99 -0.64
N SER A 160 -26.22 -3.11 -0.85
CA SER A 160 -25.43 -4.31 -0.54
C SER A 160 -24.45 -4.14 0.63
N SER A 161 -24.43 -2.96 1.28
CA SER A 161 -23.48 -2.70 2.36
C SER A 161 -23.99 -3.24 3.70
N THR A 162 -23.09 -3.81 4.52
CA THR A 162 -23.37 -4.15 5.92
C THR A 162 -23.44 -2.88 6.77
N ASP A 163 -24.14 -2.93 7.93
CA ASP A 163 -24.21 -1.80 8.86
C ASP A 163 -22.81 -1.42 9.37
N GLU A 164 -21.93 -2.41 9.59
CA GLU A 164 -20.55 -2.21 10.05
C GLU A 164 -19.71 -1.46 9.01
N LYS A 165 -19.76 -1.85 7.73
CA LYS A 165 -19.08 -1.11 6.65
C LYS A 165 -19.63 0.31 6.52
N ALA A 166 -20.94 0.50 6.70
CA ALA A 166 -21.55 1.82 6.63
C ALA A 166 -21.03 2.78 7.73
N GLN A 167 -20.69 2.25 8.91
CA GLN A 167 -20.05 3.04 9.97
C GLN A 167 -18.65 3.47 9.56
N LEU A 168 -17.81 2.57 9.05
CA LEU A 168 -16.46 2.91 8.56
C LEU A 168 -16.51 3.98 7.46
N MET A 169 -17.44 3.83 6.50
CA MET A 169 -17.59 4.82 5.43
C MET A 169 -18.07 6.19 5.95
N SER A 170 -18.84 6.22 7.05
CA SER A 170 -19.23 7.46 7.69
C SER A 170 -18.04 8.13 8.42
N GLU A 171 -17.17 7.35 9.03
CA GLU A 171 -15.93 7.84 9.64
C GLU A 171 -14.98 8.39 8.60
N ILE A 172 -14.77 7.67 7.50
CA ILE A 172 -13.97 8.16 6.35
C ILE A 172 -14.52 9.49 5.82
N ALA A 173 -15.85 9.60 5.67
CA ALA A 173 -16.47 10.84 5.18
C ALA A 173 -16.25 12.04 6.13
N ILE A 174 -16.26 11.80 7.45
CA ILE A 174 -15.97 12.83 8.45
C ILE A 174 -14.50 13.26 8.34
N ILE A 175 -13.57 12.30 8.28
CA ILE A 175 -12.13 12.60 8.18
C ILE A 175 -11.85 13.39 6.90
N VAL A 176 -12.34 12.94 5.74
CA VAL A 176 -12.14 13.65 4.46
C VAL A 176 -12.64 15.08 4.54
N LYS A 177 -13.81 15.32 5.16
CA LYS A 177 -14.35 16.66 5.35
C LYS A 177 -13.47 17.49 6.28
N ASP A 178 -13.02 16.94 7.40
CA ASP A 178 -12.16 17.66 8.35
C ASP A 178 -10.81 18.03 7.72
N LEU A 179 -10.25 17.17 6.85
CA LEU A 179 -9.04 17.45 6.10
C LEU A 179 -9.24 18.58 5.08
N GLU A 180 -10.39 18.59 4.36
CA GLU A 180 -10.75 19.65 3.41
C GLU A 180 -10.95 20.99 4.13
N ASP A 181 -11.74 21.02 5.22
CA ASP A 181 -12.00 22.23 6.00
C ASP A 181 -10.68 22.85 6.55
N ASN A 182 -9.71 22.00 6.96
CA ASN A 182 -8.40 22.47 7.42
C ASN A 182 -7.48 22.90 6.27
N HIS A 183 -7.68 22.40 5.04
CA HIS A 183 -6.91 22.78 3.86
C HIS A 183 -7.25 24.20 3.41
N ASP A 184 -8.53 24.60 3.49
CA ASP A 184 -9.01 25.93 3.08
C ASP A 184 -8.54 27.07 4.01
N ASP A 185 -8.06 26.74 5.22
CA ASP A 185 -7.60 27.73 6.21
C ASP A 185 -6.14 28.18 6.02
N PHE A 186 -5.42 27.68 4.99
CA PHE A 186 -4.02 28.04 4.67
C PHE A 186 -3.87 28.67 3.30
#